data_6279d49dc7c7ee79f7c9f6a7b94b2b1f
#
_entry.id   6279d49dc7c7ee79f7c9f6a7b94b2b1f
#
_cell.length_a   1.000
_cell.length_b   1.000
_cell.length_c   1.000
_cell.angle_alpha   90.00
_cell.angle_beta   90.00
_cell.angle_gamma   90.00
#
_symmetry.space_group_name_H-M   'P 1'
#
loop_
_entity.id
_entity.type
_entity.pdbx_description
1 polymer ?
#
loop_
_entity_poly.entity_id
_entity_poly.type
_entity_poly.pdbx_seq_one_letter_code
_entity_poly.pdbx_strand_id
1 'polypeptide(L)'
;MRNCLFILLAALVPMSAMAYSLKRVSVHDPSIVWEPASQTYYIFGSHRAAAKTTDLMSWTAFQAPWATVSSQNAANSAAFTTPQVTKVKKGGVDYDLNFNAFNWSKRGNNKYSVDGNMWAPDVIWNKAMNKWCMYLSVNGDNWYSSIILLTADKITGPYRYQAPVVMSGFHTGTAYKDTDLELVIGTKASLPSRYAVGNGWGRRYPNCIDPCVFYDEEGKLWMSYGSWSGGIWMLELDEATGLRDYDVTYTLKGSGDGVTVDPYFGKKIAGGFYVSGEASYIEYIGGYYYLFVTYGGLAAGGNANDYNNGGYQMRVFRSEKPDGPYLDTEGKDAIFQSFMVDFGPQSKTDRGVNIFGAYGDWGNMATGNLSERSQGHNSILAAEDGRTYLVYHTRFQNSGENHQVRVHQVFQNQDGWLVAAPFEYTGEQVKSADIATSQQIATAQVPGGYKLLIHKYRLNHTTKELVTPVEIQLNADGSISGSQSGTWSINEGTSYITITLGSTVYKGVMVEQNLENKTFSDDKTPAFTALADDGVTIWGYKYSETTGISQTLSDNIRQNGAIYDMQGRRVNNPQRKGIYIQNGKKYIVK
;
A
#
# COMPACT_ATOMS: atom_id res chain seq x y z
N MET A 1 25.54 -19.40 61.46
CA MET A 1 25.23 -18.53 60.30
C MET A 1 25.70 -19.27 59.03
N ARG A 2 24.79 -19.92 58.34
CA ARG A 2 25.08 -20.67 57.10
C ARG A 2 24.44 -19.90 55.95
N ASN A 3 25.25 -19.32 55.10
CA ASN A 3 24.83 -18.64 53.86
C ASN A 3 24.44 -19.72 52.83
N CYS A 4 23.17 -19.82 52.48
CA CYS A 4 22.70 -20.58 51.33
C CYS A 4 22.77 -19.65 50.09
N LEU A 5 23.68 -19.96 49.20
CA LEU A 5 23.80 -19.35 47.88
C LEU A 5 22.78 -20.06 46.94
N PHE A 6 21.69 -19.39 46.57
CA PHE A 6 20.79 -19.87 45.52
C PHE A 6 21.41 -19.51 44.15
N ILE A 7 21.88 -20.51 43.42
CA ILE A 7 22.26 -20.38 42.03
C ILE A 7 20.96 -20.54 41.22
N LEU A 8 20.50 -19.45 40.62
CA LEU A 8 19.41 -19.47 39.63
C LEU A 8 19.99 -20.03 38.33
N LEU A 9 19.70 -21.29 38.02
CA LEU A 9 19.94 -21.89 36.71
C LEU A 9 18.86 -21.32 35.77
N ALA A 10 19.18 -20.33 34.95
CA ALA A 10 18.35 -19.96 33.82
C ALA A 10 18.40 -21.08 32.78
N ALA A 11 17.36 -21.86 32.68
CA ALA A 11 17.19 -22.81 31.60
C ALA A 11 17.01 -22.03 30.29
N LEU A 12 18.05 -22.00 29.48
CA LEU A 12 17.96 -21.64 28.06
C LEU A 12 17.10 -22.73 27.39
N VAL A 13 15.79 -22.47 27.27
CA VAL A 13 14.95 -23.24 26.35
C VAL A 13 15.42 -22.90 24.95
N PRO A 14 15.89 -23.86 24.14
CA PRO A 14 16.17 -23.57 22.75
C PRO A 14 14.83 -23.19 22.11
N MET A 15 14.69 -21.93 21.68
CA MET A 15 13.61 -21.55 20.78
C MET A 15 13.87 -22.34 19.50
N SER A 16 13.14 -23.43 19.33
CA SER A 16 13.03 -24.11 18.05
C SER A 16 12.56 -23.06 17.05
N ALA A 17 13.35 -22.77 16.04
CA ALA A 17 12.95 -21.95 14.92
C ALA A 17 11.67 -22.57 14.34
N MET A 18 10.53 -21.95 14.63
CA MET A 18 9.27 -22.34 13.97
C MET A 18 9.37 -21.88 12.52
N ALA A 19 9.22 -22.82 11.60
CA ALA A 19 9.08 -22.49 10.19
C ALA A 19 7.82 -21.63 10.03
N TYR A 20 7.97 -20.35 9.69
CA TYR A 20 6.86 -19.46 9.39
C TYR A 20 6.36 -19.75 7.98
N SER A 21 5.06 -19.94 7.81
CA SER A 21 4.42 -19.99 6.51
C SER A 21 3.52 -18.77 6.36
N LEU A 22 3.70 -18.02 5.26
CA LEU A 22 2.79 -16.92 4.93
C LEU A 22 1.41 -17.48 4.56
N LYS A 23 0.40 -17.11 5.32
CA LYS A 23 -1.01 -17.40 5.02
C LYS A 23 -1.70 -16.13 4.56
N ARG A 24 -1.72 -15.93 3.26
CA ARG A 24 -2.25 -14.73 2.61
C ARG A 24 -3.77 -14.76 2.50
N VAL A 25 -4.37 -13.60 2.33
CA VAL A 25 -5.82 -13.44 2.10
C VAL A 25 -6.07 -12.59 0.86
N SER A 26 -7.28 -12.69 0.34
CA SER A 26 -7.80 -11.85 -0.73
C SER A 26 -8.73 -10.81 -0.11
N VAL A 27 -8.23 -9.60 0.07
CA VAL A 27 -8.99 -8.41 0.47
C VAL A 27 -8.61 -7.30 -0.51
N HIS A 28 -9.59 -6.76 -1.22
CA HIS A 28 -9.40 -5.64 -2.15
C HIS A 28 -9.45 -4.34 -1.36
N ASP A 29 -8.59 -3.37 -1.70
CA ASP A 29 -8.53 -2.05 -1.05
C ASP A 29 -8.32 -2.12 0.47
N PRO A 30 -7.23 -2.77 0.94
CA PRO A 30 -7.07 -3.02 2.37
C PRO A 30 -6.72 -1.76 3.15
N SER A 31 -7.57 -1.36 4.10
CA SER A 31 -7.25 -0.39 5.15
C SER A 31 -6.83 -1.13 6.41
N ILE A 32 -5.61 -0.88 6.90
CA ILE A 32 -5.06 -1.54 8.09
C ILE A 32 -5.29 -0.71 9.34
N VAL A 33 -5.60 -1.39 10.44
CA VAL A 33 -5.69 -0.78 11.76
C VAL A 33 -5.19 -1.75 12.84
N TRP A 34 -4.50 -1.21 13.83
CA TRP A 34 -4.08 -1.92 15.04
C TRP A 34 -5.13 -1.77 16.14
N GLU A 35 -5.49 -2.87 16.79
CA GLU A 35 -6.38 -2.88 17.95
C GLU A 35 -5.61 -3.31 19.20
N PRO A 36 -5.26 -2.34 20.08
CA PRO A 36 -4.38 -2.61 21.21
C PRO A 36 -4.93 -3.60 22.24
N ALA A 37 -6.25 -3.62 22.45
CA ALA A 37 -6.86 -4.46 23.47
C ALA A 37 -6.74 -5.97 23.17
N SER A 38 -6.83 -6.34 21.89
CA SER A 38 -6.62 -7.73 21.43
C SER A 38 -5.23 -7.99 20.88
N GLN A 39 -4.37 -6.97 20.77
CA GLN A 39 -3.06 -7.05 20.12
C GLN A 39 -3.17 -7.68 18.73
N THR A 40 -4.08 -7.15 17.92
CA THR A 40 -4.45 -7.72 16.63
C THR A 40 -4.49 -6.63 15.57
N TYR A 41 -3.91 -6.91 14.42
CA TYR A 41 -4.07 -6.11 13.19
C TYR A 41 -5.32 -6.55 12.47
N TYR A 42 -6.07 -5.61 11.98
CA TYR A 42 -7.26 -5.82 11.16
C TYR A 42 -7.09 -5.11 9.83
N ILE A 43 -7.58 -5.72 8.76
CA ILE A 43 -7.77 -5.06 7.47
C ILE A 43 -9.23 -5.14 7.07
N PHE A 44 -9.71 -4.02 6.53
CA PHE A 44 -11.06 -3.90 5.97
C PHE A 44 -10.93 -3.50 4.50
N GLY A 45 -11.80 -4.03 3.65
CA GLY A 45 -11.72 -3.77 2.22
C GLY A 45 -13.09 -3.75 1.55
N SER A 46 -13.08 -3.57 0.25
CA SER A 46 -14.26 -3.52 -0.60
C SER A 46 -15.14 -4.75 -0.44
N HIS A 47 -16.45 -4.56 -0.70
CA HIS A 47 -17.47 -5.61 -0.60
C HIS A 47 -17.59 -6.24 0.80
N ARG A 48 -17.24 -5.47 1.84
CA ARG A 48 -17.25 -5.89 3.26
C ARG A 48 -16.27 -7.02 3.57
N ALA A 49 -15.25 -7.22 2.72
CA ALA A 49 -14.18 -8.14 3.02
C ALA A 49 -13.36 -7.63 4.22
N ALA A 50 -12.92 -8.53 5.06
CA ALA A 50 -12.05 -8.21 6.18
C ALA A 50 -11.18 -9.41 6.57
N ALA A 51 -10.03 -9.13 7.16
CA ALA A 51 -9.17 -10.15 7.73
C ALA A 51 -8.43 -9.60 8.96
N LYS A 52 -7.87 -10.51 9.75
CA LYS A 52 -7.11 -10.18 10.95
C LYS A 52 -5.89 -11.08 11.10
N THR A 53 -4.90 -10.58 11.82
CA THR A 53 -3.68 -11.29 12.16
C THR A 53 -3.04 -10.71 13.42
N THR A 54 -2.23 -11.49 14.11
CA THR A 54 -1.40 -11.01 15.23
C THR A 54 0.06 -10.79 14.83
N ASP A 55 0.46 -11.20 13.62
CA ASP A 55 1.85 -11.25 13.17
C ASP A 55 2.10 -10.65 11.77
N LEU A 56 1.06 -10.14 11.10
CA LEU A 56 1.08 -9.63 9.72
C LEU A 56 1.48 -10.67 8.65
N MET A 57 1.63 -11.93 9.03
CA MET A 57 2.04 -13.04 8.17
C MET A 57 0.92 -14.07 7.98
N SER A 58 0.17 -14.34 9.04
CA SER A 58 -0.87 -15.38 9.05
C SER A 58 -2.26 -14.77 9.20
N TRP A 59 -2.87 -14.51 8.07
CA TRP A 59 -4.17 -13.85 8.00
C TRP A 59 -5.35 -14.81 8.15
N THR A 60 -6.39 -14.37 8.82
CA THR A 60 -7.68 -15.06 8.91
C THR A 60 -8.80 -14.13 8.46
N ALA A 61 -9.47 -14.50 7.38
CA ALA A 61 -10.61 -13.75 6.88
C ALA A 61 -11.80 -13.81 7.88
N PHE A 62 -12.54 -12.72 7.97
CA PHE A 62 -13.80 -12.64 8.70
C PHE A 62 -14.73 -11.63 8.02
N GLN A 63 -15.98 -11.59 8.44
CA GLN A 63 -16.89 -10.51 8.07
C GLN A 63 -17.23 -9.72 9.32
N ALA A 64 -17.08 -8.40 9.26
CA ALA A 64 -17.59 -7.52 10.30
C ALA A 64 -19.12 -7.42 10.15
N PRO A 65 -19.92 -7.93 11.10
CA PRO A 65 -21.36 -7.85 10.99
C PRO A 65 -21.82 -6.40 11.11
N TRP A 66 -22.85 -6.08 10.33
CA TRP A 66 -23.57 -4.83 10.49
C TRP A 66 -24.78 -5.06 11.38
N ALA A 67 -25.08 -4.10 12.23
CA ALA A 67 -26.20 -4.26 13.14
C ALA A 67 -27.50 -4.48 12.39
N THR A 68 -28.20 -5.53 12.73
CA THR A 68 -29.50 -5.95 12.20
C THR A 68 -29.50 -6.73 10.89
N VAL A 69 -28.33 -7.19 10.40
CA VAL A 69 -28.27 -7.80 9.07
C VAL A 69 -27.61 -9.15 9.11
N SER A 70 -28.37 -10.19 8.85
CA SER A 70 -27.89 -11.58 8.78
C SER A 70 -27.61 -12.08 7.36
N SER A 71 -27.92 -11.28 6.32
CA SER A 71 -27.72 -11.68 4.92
C SER A 71 -27.33 -10.50 4.03
N GLN A 72 -26.74 -10.80 2.85
CA GLN A 72 -26.36 -9.82 1.83
C GLN A 72 -27.53 -8.94 1.32
N ASN A 73 -28.76 -9.45 1.35
CA ASN A 73 -29.95 -8.71 0.92
C ASN A 73 -30.38 -7.60 1.88
N ALA A 74 -29.79 -7.54 3.04
CA ALA A 74 -30.23 -6.64 4.07
C ALA A 74 -29.59 -5.25 4.00
N ALA A 75 -28.54 -5.04 3.19
CA ALA A 75 -28.04 -3.70 2.86
C ALA A 75 -29.10 -2.83 2.13
N ASN A 76 -30.14 -3.46 1.58
CA ASN A 76 -31.31 -2.77 1.03
C ASN A 76 -32.43 -2.57 2.05
N SER A 77 -32.28 -3.08 3.29
CA SER A 77 -33.33 -2.91 4.31
C SER A 77 -33.37 -1.48 4.81
N ALA A 78 -34.57 -0.98 5.12
CA ALA A 78 -34.73 0.35 5.72
C ALA A 78 -33.97 0.48 7.05
N ALA A 79 -33.84 -0.61 7.81
CA ALA A 79 -33.11 -0.64 9.09
C ALA A 79 -31.62 -0.36 8.92
N PHE A 80 -31.02 -0.81 7.81
CA PHE A 80 -29.60 -0.57 7.52
C PHE A 80 -29.37 0.79 6.86
N THR A 81 -30.23 1.19 5.94
CA THR A 81 -30.09 2.44 5.17
C THR A 81 -30.61 3.68 5.89
N THR A 82 -31.22 3.53 7.08
CA THR A 82 -31.73 4.66 7.85
C THR A 82 -30.60 5.22 8.74
N PRO A 83 -30.22 6.50 8.58
CA PRO A 83 -29.19 7.11 9.40
C PRO A 83 -29.65 7.24 10.86
N GLN A 84 -28.72 7.05 11.80
CA GLN A 84 -28.97 7.22 13.23
C GLN A 84 -28.82 8.69 13.63
N VAL A 85 -27.92 9.44 12.98
CA VAL A 85 -27.73 10.86 13.17
C VAL A 85 -28.59 11.60 12.15
N THR A 86 -29.58 12.34 12.64
CA THR A 86 -30.52 13.08 11.80
C THR A 86 -30.39 14.59 11.96
N LYS A 87 -29.48 15.04 12.83
CA LYS A 87 -29.17 16.46 13.03
C LYS A 87 -27.69 16.68 13.24
N VAL A 88 -27.20 17.81 12.77
CA VAL A 88 -25.83 18.29 13.01
C VAL A 88 -25.87 19.74 13.49
N LYS A 89 -24.82 20.18 14.18
CA LYS A 89 -24.66 21.57 14.61
C LYS A 89 -23.86 22.36 13.58
N LYS A 90 -24.26 23.59 13.35
CA LYS A 90 -23.51 24.61 12.62
C LYS A 90 -23.73 25.96 13.27
N GLY A 91 -22.67 26.63 13.71
CA GLY A 91 -22.77 27.88 14.47
C GLY A 91 -23.59 27.73 15.75
N GLY A 92 -23.58 26.57 16.39
CA GLY A 92 -24.38 26.25 17.58
C GLY A 92 -25.86 25.95 17.32
N VAL A 93 -26.33 26.02 16.09
CA VAL A 93 -27.73 25.75 15.68
C VAL A 93 -27.85 24.33 15.11
N ASP A 94 -28.94 23.64 15.48
CA ASP A 94 -29.24 22.30 14.95
C ASP A 94 -29.87 22.39 13.55
N TYR A 95 -29.35 21.59 12.63
CA TYR A 95 -29.86 21.43 11.26
C TYR A 95 -30.16 19.97 10.98
N ASP A 96 -31.20 19.71 10.18
CA ASP A 96 -31.56 18.37 9.76
C ASP A 96 -30.52 17.79 8.78
N LEU A 97 -30.14 16.51 9.00
CA LEU A 97 -29.22 15.74 8.17
C LEU A 97 -29.91 14.44 7.70
N ASN A 98 -31.14 14.55 7.19
CA ASN A 98 -31.98 13.42 6.79
C ASN A 98 -31.74 12.99 5.34
N PHE A 99 -30.47 12.90 4.91
CA PHE A 99 -30.12 12.53 3.56
C PHE A 99 -29.83 11.03 3.47
N ASN A 100 -30.40 10.36 2.49
CA ASN A 100 -30.23 8.92 2.29
C ASN A 100 -29.17 8.65 1.22
N ALA A 101 -27.95 8.34 1.65
CA ALA A 101 -26.81 8.07 0.79
C ALA A 101 -27.05 6.89 -0.16
N PHE A 102 -27.77 5.87 0.27
CA PHE A 102 -28.06 4.70 -0.55
C PHE A 102 -29.07 5.01 -1.65
N ASN A 103 -30.12 5.78 -1.35
CA ASN A 103 -31.05 6.26 -2.37
C ASN A 103 -30.39 7.23 -3.35
N TRP A 104 -29.44 8.04 -2.85
CA TRP A 104 -28.64 8.92 -3.68
C TRP A 104 -27.82 8.12 -4.70
N SER A 105 -27.10 7.10 -4.26
CA SER A 105 -26.23 6.29 -5.12
C SER A 105 -27.00 5.44 -6.15
N LYS A 106 -28.27 5.13 -5.89
CA LYS A 106 -29.14 4.40 -6.85
C LYS A 106 -29.63 5.25 -8.02
N ARG A 107 -29.39 6.56 -8.01
CA ARG A 107 -29.86 7.44 -9.08
C ARG A 107 -29.27 7.08 -10.43
N GLY A 108 -30.11 7.05 -11.44
CA GLY A 108 -29.68 6.76 -12.81
C GLY A 108 -29.42 5.29 -13.14
N ASN A 109 -29.57 4.36 -12.18
CA ASN A 109 -29.37 2.94 -12.43
C ASN A 109 -30.40 2.06 -11.71
N ASN A 110 -31.41 1.59 -12.43
CA ASN A 110 -32.46 0.71 -11.88
C ASN A 110 -31.96 -0.69 -11.47
N LYS A 111 -30.77 -1.09 -11.91
CA LYS A 111 -30.14 -2.40 -11.61
C LYS A 111 -29.01 -2.28 -10.59
N TYR A 112 -28.83 -1.11 -10.02
CA TYR A 112 -27.77 -0.84 -9.07
C TYR A 112 -27.86 -1.74 -7.83
N SER A 113 -26.76 -2.41 -7.52
CA SER A 113 -26.59 -3.21 -6.31
C SER A 113 -25.79 -2.43 -5.29
N VAL A 114 -26.41 -2.05 -4.20
CA VAL A 114 -25.70 -1.35 -3.11
C VAL A 114 -24.55 -2.19 -2.58
N ASP A 115 -24.77 -3.49 -2.33
CA ASP A 115 -23.71 -4.38 -1.82
C ASP A 115 -22.50 -4.44 -2.74
N GLY A 116 -22.73 -4.51 -4.07
CA GLY A 116 -21.66 -4.52 -5.06
C GLY A 116 -20.90 -3.20 -5.16
N ASN A 117 -21.46 -2.11 -4.65
CA ASN A 117 -20.90 -0.76 -4.74
C ASN A 117 -20.45 -0.18 -3.39
N MET A 118 -20.31 -1.01 -2.36
CA MET A 118 -19.66 -0.67 -1.10
C MET A 118 -18.17 -0.94 -1.20
N TRP A 119 -17.40 0.12 -1.38
CA TRP A 119 -15.98 0.03 -1.70
C TRP A 119 -15.11 0.72 -0.67
N ALA A 120 -13.84 0.33 -0.65
CA ALA A 120 -12.73 1.01 -0.01
C ALA A 120 -13.09 1.68 1.33
N PRO A 121 -13.32 0.92 2.40
CA PRO A 121 -13.52 1.49 3.73
C PRO A 121 -12.20 1.95 4.32
N ASP A 122 -12.27 2.92 5.23
CA ASP A 122 -11.21 3.18 6.20
C ASP A 122 -11.75 3.09 7.63
N VAL A 123 -10.95 2.58 8.55
CA VAL A 123 -11.38 2.32 9.93
C VAL A 123 -10.42 2.92 10.93
N ILE A 124 -10.95 3.76 11.83
CA ILE A 124 -10.18 4.44 12.86
C ILE A 124 -10.89 4.38 14.22
N TRP A 125 -10.12 4.37 15.30
CA TRP A 125 -10.65 4.61 16.63
C TRP A 125 -10.86 6.11 16.83
N ASN A 126 -12.12 6.53 16.96
CA ASN A 126 -12.45 7.91 17.31
C ASN A 126 -12.41 8.08 18.83
N LYS A 127 -11.47 8.90 19.30
CA LYS A 127 -11.19 9.10 20.74
C LYS A 127 -12.34 9.80 21.45
N ALA A 128 -12.94 10.83 20.85
CA ALA A 128 -14.01 11.60 21.45
C ALA A 128 -15.32 10.81 21.51
N MET A 129 -15.64 10.05 20.48
CA MET A 129 -16.83 9.19 20.46
C MET A 129 -16.65 7.91 21.28
N ASN A 130 -15.42 7.50 21.57
CA ASN A 130 -15.09 6.20 22.16
C ASN A 130 -15.69 5.05 21.33
N LYS A 131 -15.51 5.09 20.01
CA LYS A 131 -16.07 4.17 19.02
C LYS A 131 -15.07 3.85 17.91
N TRP A 132 -15.18 2.68 17.36
CA TRP A 132 -14.62 2.36 16.06
C TRP A 132 -15.50 3.01 14.99
N CYS A 133 -14.88 3.84 14.16
CA CYS A 133 -15.51 4.54 13.05
C CYS A 133 -15.03 3.92 11.73
N MET A 134 -15.97 3.47 10.91
CA MET A 134 -15.72 3.00 9.56
C MET A 134 -16.30 4.03 8.59
N TYR A 135 -15.45 4.60 7.77
CA TYR A 135 -15.83 5.47 6.66
C TYR A 135 -15.87 4.61 5.41
N LEU A 136 -17.01 4.55 4.75
CA LEU A 136 -17.26 3.59 3.68
C LEU A 136 -17.80 4.30 2.44
N SER A 137 -17.24 3.96 1.29
CA SER A 137 -17.72 4.43 -0.01
C SER A 137 -19.03 3.73 -0.39
N VAL A 138 -20.04 4.52 -0.76
CA VAL A 138 -21.24 4.04 -1.47
C VAL A 138 -21.20 4.64 -2.87
N ASN A 139 -20.57 3.92 -3.80
CA ASN A 139 -20.37 4.39 -5.17
C ASN A 139 -21.67 4.39 -5.95
N GLY A 140 -21.82 5.29 -6.91
CA GLY A 140 -22.98 5.38 -7.80
C GLY A 140 -22.60 5.88 -9.20
N ASP A 141 -23.42 5.55 -10.18
CA ASP A 141 -23.25 6.01 -11.57
C ASP A 141 -23.34 7.55 -11.65
N ASN A 142 -22.66 8.14 -12.63
CA ASN A 142 -22.67 9.60 -12.86
C ASN A 142 -22.24 10.42 -11.62
N TRP A 143 -21.27 9.88 -10.83
CA TRP A 143 -20.77 10.49 -9.61
C TRP A 143 -21.79 10.65 -8.47
N TYR A 144 -22.97 10.00 -8.55
CA TYR A 144 -23.92 9.94 -7.43
C TYR A 144 -23.37 9.05 -6.30
N SER A 145 -22.25 9.45 -5.74
CA SER A 145 -21.55 8.71 -4.69
C SER A 145 -21.60 9.44 -3.37
N SER A 146 -21.35 8.71 -2.30
CA SER A 146 -21.20 9.27 -0.96
C SER A 146 -20.24 8.45 -0.12
N ILE A 147 -19.59 9.12 0.82
CA ILE A 147 -18.90 8.48 1.94
C ILE A 147 -19.84 8.54 3.12
N ILE A 148 -20.02 7.41 3.78
CA ILE A 148 -20.86 7.27 4.97
C ILE A 148 -20.04 6.90 6.19
N LEU A 149 -20.51 7.31 7.36
CA LEU A 149 -19.96 6.91 8.64
C LEU A 149 -20.78 5.75 9.22
N LEU A 150 -20.08 4.68 9.62
CA LEU A 150 -20.63 3.62 10.47
C LEU A 150 -19.82 3.56 11.76
N THR A 151 -20.47 3.22 12.86
CA THR A 151 -19.78 3.10 14.16
C THR A 151 -20.06 1.77 14.85
N ALA A 152 -19.11 1.33 15.66
CA ALA A 152 -19.22 0.13 16.50
C ALA A 152 -18.49 0.29 17.83
N ASP A 153 -18.92 -0.46 18.86
CA ASP A 153 -18.20 -0.53 20.14
C ASP A 153 -16.95 -1.43 20.07
N LYS A 154 -16.95 -2.37 19.13
CA LYS A 154 -15.84 -3.30 18.88
C LYS A 154 -15.41 -3.20 17.43
N ILE A 155 -14.12 -3.32 17.18
CA ILE A 155 -13.58 -3.29 15.82
C ILE A 155 -14.19 -4.37 14.91
N THR A 156 -14.58 -5.47 15.45
CA THR A 156 -15.28 -6.56 14.74
C THR A 156 -16.77 -6.29 14.52
N GLY A 157 -17.30 -5.14 14.92
CA GLY A 157 -18.71 -4.79 14.80
C GLY A 157 -19.59 -5.27 15.97
N PRO A 158 -20.91 -5.20 15.86
CA PRO A 158 -21.67 -4.81 14.65
C PRO A 158 -21.62 -3.30 14.39
N TYR A 159 -21.37 -2.94 13.14
CA TYR A 159 -21.36 -1.55 12.70
C TYR A 159 -22.76 -1.02 12.42
N ARG A 160 -23.02 0.25 12.78
CA ARG A 160 -24.29 0.95 12.56
C ARG A 160 -24.09 2.20 11.72
N TYR A 161 -24.90 2.35 10.68
CA TYR A 161 -24.90 3.53 9.84
C TYR A 161 -25.31 4.77 10.64
N GLN A 162 -24.45 5.78 10.64
CA GLN A 162 -24.69 7.03 11.37
C GLN A 162 -25.27 8.10 10.44
N ALA A 163 -24.55 8.50 9.40
CA ALA A 163 -24.97 9.52 8.44
C ALA A 163 -24.04 9.55 7.22
N PRO A 164 -24.41 10.22 6.11
CA PRO A 164 -23.47 10.60 5.07
C PRO A 164 -22.49 11.66 5.61
N VAL A 165 -21.24 11.61 5.15
CA VAL A 165 -20.17 12.56 5.48
C VAL A 165 -19.99 13.59 4.37
N VAL A 166 -19.95 13.13 3.13
CA VAL A 166 -19.83 13.95 1.92
C VAL A 166 -20.48 13.23 0.75
N MET A 167 -21.07 13.98 -0.18
CA MET A 167 -21.79 13.47 -1.33
C MET A 167 -21.32 14.16 -2.61
N SER A 168 -21.37 13.47 -3.75
CA SER A 168 -21.01 14.02 -5.07
C SER A 168 -22.10 13.83 -6.10
N GLY A 169 -21.95 14.41 -7.30
CA GLY A 169 -22.86 14.20 -8.43
C GLY A 169 -24.13 15.05 -8.39
N PHE A 170 -24.20 16.12 -7.63
CA PHE A 170 -25.37 17.01 -7.58
C PHE A 170 -25.40 18.01 -8.75
N HIS A 171 -25.06 17.58 -9.94
CA HIS A 171 -25.03 18.40 -11.15
C HIS A 171 -26.39 18.55 -11.85
N THR A 172 -27.44 17.90 -11.39
CA THR A 172 -28.79 18.07 -11.90
C THR A 172 -29.66 18.89 -10.95
N GLY A 173 -30.44 19.83 -11.49
CA GLY A 173 -31.09 20.88 -10.71
C GLY A 173 -31.97 20.46 -9.54
N THR A 174 -32.58 19.28 -9.58
CA THR A 174 -33.45 18.77 -8.51
C THR A 174 -32.73 17.85 -7.54
N ALA A 175 -31.65 17.21 -7.98
CA ALA A 175 -30.96 16.20 -7.17
C ALA A 175 -30.15 16.78 -6.01
N TYR A 176 -29.53 17.95 -6.18
CA TYR A 176 -28.67 18.53 -5.15
C TYR A 176 -29.37 18.79 -3.81
N LYS A 177 -30.69 18.98 -3.82
CA LYS A 177 -31.48 19.20 -2.59
C LYS A 177 -31.65 17.94 -1.74
N ASP A 178 -31.28 16.79 -2.28
CA ASP A 178 -31.23 15.52 -1.54
C ASP A 178 -29.85 15.29 -0.91
N THR A 179 -29.03 16.33 -0.83
CA THR A 179 -27.70 16.35 -0.21
C THR A 179 -27.59 17.48 0.82
N ASP A 180 -26.53 17.44 1.60
CA ASP A 180 -26.20 18.50 2.57
C ASP A 180 -25.58 19.76 1.94
N LEU A 181 -25.59 19.91 0.62
CA LEU A 181 -24.99 21.05 -0.07
C LEU A 181 -25.48 22.39 0.46
N GLU A 182 -26.82 22.58 0.59
CA GLU A 182 -27.39 23.83 1.09
C GLU A 182 -27.08 24.09 2.57
N LEU A 183 -26.86 23.04 3.36
CA LEU A 183 -26.40 23.21 4.74
C LEU A 183 -25.00 23.84 4.77
N VAL A 184 -24.13 23.49 3.83
CA VAL A 184 -22.76 24.04 3.75
C VAL A 184 -22.75 25.46 3.15
N ILE A 185 -23.37 25.64 1.97
CA ILE A 185 -23.27 26.89 1.19
C ILE A 185 -24.43 27.86 1.36
N GLY A 186 -25.42 27.51 2.20
CA GLY A 186 -26.68 28.24 2.38
C GLY A 186 -27.70 27.96 1.28
N THR A 187 -28.99 28.14 1.60
CA THR A 187 -30.10 27.92 0.67
C THR A 187 -29.97 28.75 -0.60
N LYS A 188 -30.20 28.11 -1.74
CA LYS A 188 -30.10 28.72 -3.07
C LYS A 188 -31.41 28.49 -3.85
N ALA A 189 -31.76 29.48 -4.70
CA ALA A 189 -32.91 29.34 -5.61
C ALA A 189 -32.72 28.23 -6.65
N SER A 190 -31.44 27.99 -7.06
CA SER A 190 -31.05 26.95 -8.00
C SER A 190 -29.64 26.47 -7.68
N LEU A 191 -29.27 25.32 -8.27
CA LEU A 191 -27.90 24.82 -8.18
C LEU A 191 -26.91 25.91 -8.68
N PRO A 192 -25.91 26.30 -7.89
CA PRO A 192 -24.89 27.24 -8.35
C PRO A 192 -24.22 26.75 -9.65
N SER A 193 -24.03 27.67 -10.61
CA SER A 193 -23.53 27.34 -11.95
C SER A 193 -22.18 26.62 -11.95
N ARG A 194 -21.35 26.85 -10.91
CA ARG A 194 -20.07 26.15 -10.77
C ARG A 194 -20.22 24.64 -10.62
N TYR A 195 -21.35 24.16 -10.10
CA TYR A 195 -21.66 22.72 -9.95
C TYR A 195 -22.47 22.17 -11.13
N ALA A 196 -23.12 23.02 -11.92
CA ALA A 196 -23.96 22.64 -13.03
C ALA A 196 -23.12 22.30 -14.29
N VAL A 197 -22.22 21.33 -14.16
CA VAL A 197 -21.21 21.00 -15.19
C VAL A 197 -21.49 19.70 -15.92
N GLY A 198 -22.53 18.96 -15.57
CA GLY A 198 -22.93 17.71 -16.25
C GLY A 198 -21.78 16.73 -16.40
N ASN A 199 -21.53 16.26 -17.62
CA ASN A 199 -20.44 15.34 -17.92
C ASN A 199 -19.03 15.93 -17.67
N GLY A 200 -18.90 17.22 -17.42
CA GLY A 200 -17.67 17.86 -17.00
C GLY A 200 -17.35 17.70 -15.51
N TRP A 201 -18.23 17.04 -14.75
CA TRP A 201 -18.06 16.86 -13.29
C TRP A 201 -16.68 16.33 -12.94
N GLY A 202 -16.28 15.20 -13.51
CA GLY A 202 -15.03 14.55 -13.19
C GLY A 202 -13.76 15.29 -13.64
N ARG A 203 -13.87 16.39 -14.39
CA ARG A 203 -12.73 17.27 -14.65
C ARG A 203 -12.45 18.20 -13.47
N ARG A 204 -13.47 18.48 -12.67
CA ARG A 204 -13.49 19.57 -11.68
C ARG A 204 -13.63 19.07 -10.25
N TYR A 205 -14.59 18.17 -10.02
CA TYR A 205 -15.01 17.73 -8.70
C TYR A 205 -14.78 16.24 -8.49
N PRO A 206 -14.61 15.80 -7.22
CA PRO A 206 -14.33 14.41 -6.93
C PRO A 206 -15.53 13.49 -7.22
N ASN A 207 -15.25 12.20 -7.35
CA ASN A 207 -16.15 11.14 -6.97
C ASN A 207 -15.95 10.91 -5.47
N CYS A 208 -16.98 11.08 -4.64
CA CYS A 208 -16.84 10.98 -3.18
C CYS A 208 -16.81 9.51 -2.75
N ILE A 209 -15.66 8.88 -2.94
CA ILE A 209 -15.30 7.53 -2.52
C ILE A 209 -13.82 7.51 -2.06
N ASP A 210 -13.34 6.36 -1.64
CA ASP A 210 -11.98 6.08 -1.20
C ASP A 210 -11.52 7.00 -0.06
N PRO A 211 -12.21 6.99 1.10
CA PRO A 211 -11.80 7.77 2.25
C PRO A 211 -10.52 7.23 2.89
N CYS A 212 -9.69 8.15 3.39
CA CYS A 212 -8.68 7.87 4.40
C CYS A 212 -8.84 8.88 5.53
N VAL A 213 -8.93 8.42 6.76
CA VAL A 213 -9.20 9.25 7.94
C VAL A 213 -8.06 9.13 8.94
N PHE A 214 -7.52 10.26 9.37
CA PHE A 214 -6.38 10.31 10.27
C PHE A 214 -6.44 11.49 11.22
N TYR A 215 -5.74 11.38 12.33
CA TYR A 215 -5.47 12.51 13.22
C TYR A 215 -4.15 13.17 12.81
N ASP A 216 -4.13 14.50 12.82
CA ASP A 216 -2.86 15.23 12.73
C ASP A 216 -2.16 15.31 14.10
N GLU A 217 -0.96 15.89 14.11
CA GLU A 217 -0.14 16.07 15.30
C GLU A 217 -0.79 17.01 16.34
N GLU A 218 -1.76 17.84 15.94
CA GLU A 218 -2.54 18.70 16.83
C GLU A 218 -3.79 18.01 17.37
N GLY A 219 -4.08 16.78 16.91
CA GLY A 219 -5.23 15.97 17.28
C GLY A 219 -6.51 16.32 16.52
N LYS A 220 -6.44 17.06 15.43
CA LYS A 220 -7.57 17.27 14.52
C LYS A 220 -7.83 16.04 13.66
N LEU A 221 -9.09 15.77 13.41
CA LEU A 221 -9.52 14.67 12.56
C LEU A 221 -9.71 15.15 11.12
N TRP A 222 -9.05 14.49 10.18
CA TRP A 222 -9.08 14.80 8.76
C TRP A 222 -9.58 13.62 7.95
N MET A 223 -10.16 13.89 6.78
CA MET A 223 -10.49 12.89 5.77
C MET A 223 -10.01 13.34 4.40
N SER A 224 -9.11 12.58 3.78
CA SER A 224 -8.85 12.67 2.34
C SER A 224 -9.78 11.71 1.60
N TYR A 225 -10.17 12.07 0.36
CA TYR A 225 -11.09 11.27 -0.43
C TYR A 225 -11.08 11.68 -1.90
N GLY A 226 -11.58 10.83 -2.76
CA GLY A 226 -11.69 11.05 -4.19
C GLY A 226 -11.06 9.93 -5.01
N SER A 227 -11.59 9.70 -6.19
CA SER A 227 -11.15 8.63 -7.07
C SER A 227 -11.31 9.04 -8.53
N TRP A 228 -10.24 8.96 -9.28
CA TRP A 228 -10.07 9.24 -10.72
C TRP A 228 -10.53 10.62 -11.19
N SER A 229 -11.60 11.11 -10.77
CA SER A 229 -12.29 12.32 -11.23
C SER A 229 -11.53 13.63 -10.96
N GLY A 230 -12.17 14.64 -10.44
CA GLY A 230 -11.64 15.99 -10.24
C GLY A 230 -10.58 16.14 -9.14
N GLY A 231 -9.88 15.09 -8.78
CA GLY A 231 -8.79 15.11 -7.81
C GLY A 231 -9.14 14.45 -6.49
N ILE A 232 -8.11 14.35 -5.66
CA ILE A 232 -8.20 13.97 -4.26
C ILE A 232 -8.39 15.23 -3.43
N TRP A 233 -9.36 15.21 -2.56
CA TRP A 233 -9.78 16.34 -1.74
C TRP A 233 -9.69 16.01 -0.25
N MET A 234 -9.75 17.03 0.60
CA MET A 234 -9.62 16.90 2.04
C MET A 234 -10.59 17.79 2.78
N LEU A 235 -11.17 17.23 3.84
CA LEU A 235 -12.06 17.91 4.78
C LEU A 235 -11.57 17.71 6.22
N GLU A 236 -11.79 18.71 7.07
CA GLU A 236 -11.78 18.53 8.52
C GLU A 236 -13.08 17.85 8.97
N LEU A 237 -12.97 16.92 9.91
CA LEU A 237 -14.09 16.25 10.54
C LEU A 237 -14.23 16.72 11.99
N ASP A 238 -15.46 16.77 12.47
CA ASP A 238 -15.75 16.98 13.89
C ASP A 238 -15.50 15.70 14.66
N GLU A 239 -14.51 15.68 15.55
CA GLU A 239 -14.15 14.51 16.33
C GLU A 239 -15.31 14.01 17.21
N ALA A 240 -16.17 14.91 17.72
CA ALA A 240 -17.28 14.56 18.59
C ALA A 240 -18.37 13.75 17.86
N THR A 241 -18.51 13.92 16.56
CA THR A 241 -19.54 13.25 15.74
C THR A 241 -18.97 12.31 14.70
N GLY A 242 -17.69 12.43 14.35
CA GLY A 242 -17.06 11.73 13.25
C GLY A 242 -17.55 12.18 11.86
N LEU A 243 -18.40 13.18 11.79
CA LEU A 243 -18.95 13.72 10.55
C LEU A 243 -18.13 14.94 10.09
N ARG A 244 -18.47 15.47 8.92
CA ARG A 244 -17.94 16.74 8.46
C ARG A 244 -18.08 17.81 9.54
N ASP A 245 -17.02 18.59 9.78
CA ASP A 245 -17.13 19.80 10.61
C ASP A 245 -17.82 20.91 9.79
N TYR A 246 -19.07 21.22 10.12
CA TYR A 246 -19.85 22.23 9.44
C TYR A 246 -19.50 23.66 9.86
N ASP A 247 -18.71 23.86 10.90
CA ASP A 247 -18.20 25.15 11.34
C ASP A 247 -16.92 25.55 10.59
N VAL A 248 -16.22 24.59 9.99
CA VAL A 248 -15.09 24.86 9.12
C VAL A 248 -15.56 25.36 7.76
N THR A 249 -15.04 26.50 7.35
CA THR A 249 -15.39 27.14 6.07
C THR A 249 -14.21 27.15 5.12
N TYR A 250 -14.46 26.73 3.87
CA TYR A 250 -13.48 26.74 2.80
C TYR A 250 -13.80 27.87 1.81
N THR A 251 -12.85 28.80 1.65
CA THR A 251 -13.01 29.91 0.69
C THR A 251 -12.66 29.41 -0.71
N LEU A 252 -13.58 29.59 -1.67
CA LEU A 252 -13.39 29.19 -3.06
C LEU A 252 -12.07 29.76 -3.63
N LYS A 253 -11.24 28.85 -4.17
CA LYS A 253 -9.99 29.20 -4.83
C LYS A 253 -9.89 28.51 -6.20
N GLY A 254 -9.59 29.30 -7.23
CA GLY A 254 -9.58 28.85 -8.60
C GLY A 254 -10.95 28.92 -9.27
N SER A 255 -11.00 28.57 -10.53
CA SER A 255 -12.22 28.57 -11.34
C SER A 255 -12.17 27.47 -12.40
N GLY A 256 -13.34 27.06 -12.90
CA GLY A 256 -13.43 25.99 -13.90
C GLY A 256 -12.73 24.73 -13.42
N ASP A 257 -11.99 24.09 -14.30
CA ASP A 257 -11.27 22.83 -14.02
C ASP A 257 -10.07 23.06 -13.09
N GLY A 258 -9.60 24.30 -12.95
CA GLY A 258 -8.51 24.70 -12.05
C GLY A 258 -8.95 25.03 -10.62
N VAL A 259 -10.16 24.68 -10.17
CA VAL A 259 -10.58 24.85 -8.79
C VAL A 259 -9.72 23.97 -7.86
N THR A 260 -9.17 24.59 -6.80
CA THR A 260 -8.33 23.90 -5.82
C THR A 260 -8.89 23.95 -4.40
N VAL A 261 -9.82 24.88 -4.12
CA VAL A 261 -10.60 24.90 -2.87
C VAL A 261 -12.06 25.17 -3.23
N ASP A 262 -12.97 24.39 -2.68
CA ASP A 262 -14.40 24.56 -2.86
C ASP A 262 -15.09 24.53 -1.50
N PRO A 263 -16.07 25.42 -1.25
CA PRO A 263 -16.79 25.47 0.02
C PRO A 263 -17.41 24.14 0.44
N TYR A 264 -17.84 23.32 -0.51
CA TYR A 264 -18.42 22.02 -0.21
C TYR A 264 -17.39 20.88 -0.15
N PHE A 265 -16.48 20.81 -1.12
CA PHE A 265 -15.53 19.70 -1.21
C PHE A 265 -14.26 19.89 -0.38
N GLY A 266 -14.03 21.10 0.17
CA GLY A 266 -12.81 21.38 0.94
C GLY A 266 -11.62 21.75 0.06
N LYS A 267 -10.43 21.22 0.38
CA LYS A 267 -9.17 21.53 -0.29
C LYS A 267 -8.72 20.34 -1.16
N LYS A 268 -8.41 20.61 -2.43
CA LYS A 268 -7.76 19.60 -3.30
C LYS A 268 -6.31 19.42 -2.87
N ILE A 269 -5.85 18.18 -2.77
CA ILE A 269 -4.50 17.83 -2.34
C ILE A 269 -3.71 17.06 -3.40
N ALA A 270 -4.38 16.44 -4.38
CA ALA A 270 -3.72 15.75 -5.50
C ALA A 270 -4.62 15.64 -6.73
N GLY A 271 -4.03 15.34 -7.88
CA GLY A 271 -4.74 15.00 -9.11
C GLY A 271 -5.56 16.13 -9.71
N GLY A 272 -6.57 15.78 -10.49
CA GLY A 272 -7.49 16.65 -11.20
C GLY A 272 -7.70 16.24 -12.65
N PHE A 273 -8.67 16.85 -13.34
CA PHE A 273 -8.86 16.69 -14.79
C PHE A 273 -9.17 15.27 -15.27
N TYR A 274 -9.88 14.44 -14.50
CA TYR A 274 -10.13 13.00 -14.72
C TYR A 274 -8.93 12.07 -14.48
N VAL A 275 -7.76 12.59 -14.12
CA VAL A 275 -6.51 11.81 -14.06
C VAL A 275 -5.90 11.88 -12.66
N SER A 276 -6.72 11.74 -11.65
CA SER A 276 -6.29 11.92 -10.26
C SER A 276 -5.60 10.72 -9.66
N GLY A 277 -5.74 9.55 -10.26
CA GLY A 277 -5.55 8.32 -9.52
C GLY A 277 -6.64 8.13 -8.46
N GLU A 278 -6.43 7.18 -7.55
CA GLU A 278 -7.36 6.83 -6.48
C GLU A 278 -6.62 6.41 -5.22
N ALA A 279 -7.35 5.96 -4.20
CA ALA A 279 -6.76 5.34 -3.03
C ALA A 279 -5.82 6.27 -2.26
N SER A 280 -6.26 7.50 -1.99
CA SER A 280 -5.46 8.36 -1.13
C SER A 280 -5.32 7.74 0.26
N TYR A 281 -4.09 7.64 0.76
CA TYR A 281 -3.81 7.25 2.12
C TYR A 281 -2.74 8.16 2.71
N ILE A 282 -2.98 8.65 3.91
CA ILE A 282 -2.08 9.62 4.56
C ILE A 282 -1.69 9.09 5.93
N GLU A 283 -0.39 9.09 6.20
CA GLU A 283 0.19 8.71 7.48
C GLU A 283 1.32 9.67 7.85
N TYR A 284 1.41 10.02 9.14
CA TYR A 284 2.50 10.84 9.67
C TYR A 284 3.65 9.95 10.12
N ILE A 285 4.81 10.10 9.49
CA ILE A 285 5.99 9.28 9.76
C ILE A 285 7.22 10.19 9.80
N GLY A 286 7.91 10.20 10.94
CA GLY A 286 9.22 10.83 11.06
C GLY A 286 9.29 12.29 10.63
N GLY A 287 8.26 13.09 10.92
CA GLY A 287 8.24 14.53 10.66
C GLY A 287 7.48 14.94 9.40
N TYR A 288 6.94 14.00 8.63
CA TYR A 288 6.21 14.28 7.40
C TYR A 288 4.88 13.51 7.33
N TYR A 289 3.88 14.15 6.73
CA TYR A 289 2.68 13.47 6.22
C TYR A 289 2.99 12.91 4.84
N TYR A 290 2.90 11.59 4.67
CA TYR A 290 3.09 10.93 3.39
C TYR A 290 1.74 10.62 2.77
N LEU A 291 1.51 11.16 1.59
CA LEU A 291 0.34 10.88 0.77
C LEU A 291 0.67 9.80 -0.25
N PHE A 292 -0.01 8.69 -0.17
CA PHE A 292 -0.04 7.67 -1.21
C PHE A 292 -1.23 7.93 -2.13
N VAL A 293 -1.02 7.75 -3.43
CA VAL A 293 -2.06 7.76 -4.46
C VAL A 293 -1.71 6.67 -5.48
N THR A 294 -2.69 5.92 -5.94
CA THR A 294 -2.45 4.90 -6.97
C THR A 294 -2.84 5.46 -8.33
N TYR A 295 -1.86 5.52 -9.23
CA TYR A 295 -2.02 5.94 -10.62
C TYR A 295 -2.00 4.75 -11.56
N GLY A 296 -2.38 5.01 -12.81
CA GLY A 296 -2.43 4.00 -13.86
C GLY A 296 -3.56 3.01 -13.58
N GLY A 297 -4.05 2.32 -14.47
CA GLY A 297 -5.13 1.38 -14.22
C GLY A 297 -5.74 0.93 -15.51
N LEU A 298 -6.92 1.37 -15.79
CA LEU A 298 -7.69 0.93 -16.94
C LEU A 298 -7.03 1.36 -18.26
N ALA A 299 -6.80 0.41 -19.18
CA ALA A 299 -6.42 0.76 -20.53
C ALA A 299 -7.54 1.55 -21.22
N ALA A 300 -7.14 2.37 -22.18
CA ALA A 300 -8.08 3.02 -23.07
C ALA A 300 -8.94 1.97 -23.80
N GLY A 301 -10.20 1.82 -23.39
CA GLY A 301 -11.11 0.84 -23.97
C GLY A 301 -12.03 0.14 -22.98
N GLY A 302 -11.81 0.30 -21.67
CA GLY A 302 -12.75 -0.14 -20.64
C GLY A 302 -12.90 -1.66 -20.49
N ASN A 303 -11.91 -2.44 -20.86
CA ASN A 303 -11.92 -3.87 -20.61
C ASN A 303 -11.41 -4.15 -19.19
N ALA A 304 -12.25 -4.77 -18.36
CA ALA A 304 -11.93 -5.20 -17.00
C ALA A 304 -10.68 -6.10 -16.86
N ASN A 305 -10.08 -6.51 -17.97
CA ASN A 305 -8.86 -7.33 -18.02
C ASN A 305 -7.57 -6.52 -17.97
N ASP A 306 -7.64 -5.21 -17.88
CA ASP A 306 -6.47 -4.34 -18.08
C ASP A 306 -5.66 -4.10 -16.80
N TYR A 307 -6.22 -4.31 -15.63
CA TYR A 307 -5.48 -4.35 -14.36
C TYR A 307 -4.35 -5.38 -14.37
N ASN A 308 -4.49 -6.44 -15.15
CA ASN A 308 -3.45 -7.46 -15.34
C ASN A 308 -2.22 -6.96 -16.09
N ASN A 309 -2.25 -5.75 -16.60
CA ASN A 309 -1.20 -5.23 -17.44
C ASN A 309 -0.12 -4.46 -16.68
N GLY A 310 -0.25 -4.31 -15.36
CA GLY A 310 0.79 -3.75 -14.49
C GLY A 310 0.88 -2.23 -14.50
N GLY A 311 -0.09 -1.55 -15.10
CA GLY A 311 -0.10 -0.08 -15.16
C GLY A 311 -0.52 0.60 -13.85
N TYR A 312 -1.16 -0.13 -12.96
CA TYR A 312 -1.60 0.35 -11.64
C TYR A 312 -0.40 0.38 -10.69
N GLN A 313 -0.06 1.55 -10.15
CA GLN A 313 1.17 1.78 -9.37
C GLN A 313 0.93 2.82 -8.27
N MET A 314 1.51 2.57 -7.11
CA MET A 314 1.53 3.51 -5.98
C MET A 314 2.51 4.65 -6.24
N ARG A 315 2.08 5.88 -5.95
CA ARG A 315 2.92 7.08 -5.94
C ARG A 315 2.90 7.71 -4.56
N VAL A 316 4.04 8.19 -4.11
CA VAL A 316 4.22 8.80 -2.79
C VAL A 316 4.64 10.25 -2.95
N PHE A 317 4.00 11.09 -2.17
CA PHE A 317 4.32 12.49 -1.98
C PHE A 317 4.46 12.76 -0.49
N ARG A 318 5.05 13.88 -0.10
CA ARG A 318 5.10 14.27 1.32
C ARG A 318 4.83 15.74 1.54
N SER A 319 4.42 16.08 2.76
CA SER A 319 4.19 17.44 3.23
C SER A 319 4.55 17.56 4.71
N GLU A 320 4.92 18.74 5.16
CA GLU A 320 5.06 19.07 6.58
C GLU A 320 3.70 19.40 7.25
N LYS A 321 2.63 19.49 6.45
CA LYS A 321 1.28 19.84 6.91
C LYS A 321 0.28 18.80 6.47
N PRO A 322 -0.76 18.51 7.26
CA PRO A 322 -1.76 17.49 6.92
C PRO A 322 -2.50 17.80 5.62
N ASP A 323 -2.72 19.06 5.31
CA ASP A 323 -3.47 19.54 4.15
C ASP A 323 -2.58 19.98 2.96
N GLY A 324 -1.28 19.64 2.97
CA GLY A 324 -0.31 19.91 1.91
C GLY A 324 0.30 21.32 1.92
N PRO A 325 1.04 21.75 0.87
CA PRO A 325 1.18 21.04 -0.41
C PRO A 325 1.96 19.72 -0.27
N TYR A 326 1.52 18.72 -1.03
CA TYR A 326 2.20 17.44 -1.13
C TYR A 326 3.12 17.45 -2.34
N LEU A 327 4.42 17.29 -2.13
CA LEU A 327 5.45 17.40 -3.13
C LEU A 327 6.19 16.07 -3.30
N ASP A 328 6.74 15.82 -4.48
CA ASP A 328 7.64 14.70 -4.74
C ASP A 328 9.12 15.07 -4.55
N THR A 329 10.02 14.16 -4.88
CA THR A 329 11.49 14.33 -4.77
C THR A 329 12.04 15.48 -5.59
N GLU A 330 11.37 15.84 -6.69
CA GLU A 330 11.74 16.96 -7.56
C GLU A 330 11.01 18.27 -7.20
N GLY A 331 10.19 18.27 -6.14
CA GLY A 331 9.38 19.41 -5.71
C GLY A 331 8.13 19.65 -6.56
N LYS A 332 7.71 18.68 -7.36
CA LYS A 332 6.48 18.77 -8.13
C LYS A 332 5.26 18.54 -7.24
N ASP A 333 4.26 19.40 -7.38
CA ASP A 333 3.00 19.31 -6.63
C ASP A 333 2.17 18.11 -7.11
N ALA A 334 1.57 17.40 -6.16
CA ALA A 334 0.64 16.31 -6.44
C ALA A 334 -0.61 16.76 -7.21
N ILE A 335 -0.98 18.05 -7.14
CA ILE A 335 -2.10 18.64 -7.90
C ILE A 335 -1.71 18.84 -9.36
N PHE A 336 -2.51 18.30 -10.27
CA PHE A 336 -2.34 18.54 -11.70
C PHE A 336 -2.82 19.95 -12.10
N GLN A 337 -2.07 20.58 -12.98
CA GLN A 337 -2.40 21.91 -13.50
C GLN A 337 -3.13 21.85 -14.85
N SER A 338 -3.13 20.70 -15.52
CA SER A 338 -3.78 20.43 -16.80
C SER A 338 -4.08 18.95 -16.95
N PHE A 339 -4.87 18.61 -17.96
CA PHE A 339 -5.10 17.21 -18.31
C PHE A 339 -3.77 16.51 -18.65
N MET A 340 -3.55 15.36 -18.01
CA MET A 340 -2.39 14.51 -18.22
C MET A 340 -2.86 13.06 -18.30
N VAL A 341 -2.39 12.32 -19.30
CA VAL A 341 -2.66 10.88 -19.37
C VAL A 341 -1.78 10.18 -18.33
N ASP A 342 -2.39 9.53 -17.35
CA ASP A 342 -1.68 8.82 -16.27
C ASP A 342 -1.74 7.29 -16.42
N PHE A 343 -2.32 6.80 -17.48
CA PHE A 343 -2.46 5.37 -17.77
C PHE A 343 -2.13 5.07 -19.23
N GLY A 344 -1.87 3.82 -19.50
CA GLY A 344 -1.59 3.37 -20.84
C GLY A 344 -0.14 3.58 -21.30
N PRO A 345 0.19 3.10 -22.53
CA PRO A 345 1.52 3.25 -23.08
C PRO A 345 1.91 4.71 -23.32
N GLN A 346 0.92 5.61 -23.28
CA GLN A 346 1.09 7.05 -23.45
C GLN A 346 1.09 7.81 -22.12
N SER A 347 1.15 7.10 -20.99
CA SER A 347 1.20 7.75 -19.67
C SER A 347 2.30 8.81 -19.63
N LYS A 348 1.91 10.00 -19.20
CA LYS A 348 2.79 11.15 -18.98
C LYS A 348 2.90 11.53 -17.52
N THR A 349 2.40 10.69 -16.63
CA THR A 349 2.54 10.90 -15.17
C THR A 349 4.02 11.06 -14.85
N ASP A 350 4.39 12.25 -14.41
CA ASP A 350 5.78 12.69 -14.24
C ASP A 350 6.08 13.10 -12.79
N ARG A 351 5.22 12.72 -11.85
CA ARG A 351 5.31 13.14 -10.45
C ARG A 351 5.01 12.02 -9.48
N GLY A 352 5.51 12.20 -8.27
CA GLY A 352 5.42 11.23 -7.19
C GLY A 352 6.52 10.17 -7.24
N VAL A 353 6.95 9.70 -6.09
CA VAL A 353 7.88 8.59 -5.97
C VAL A 353 7.18 7.29 -6.34
N ASN A 354 7.72 6.53 -7.28
CA ASN A 354 7.27 5.17 -7.54
C ASN A 354 7.91 4.23 -6.52
N ILE A 355 7.16 3.86 -5.48
CA ILE A 355 7.72 3.05 -4.39
C ILE A 355 8.14 1.65 -4.85
N PHE A 356 7.41 1.07 -5.79
CA PHE A 356 7.76 -0.08 -6.64
C PHE A 356 6.65 -0.31 -7.66
N GLY A 357 6.93 -1.13 -8.69
CA GLY A 357 5.98 -1.44 -9.76
C GLY A 357 5.99 -2.93 -10.12
N ALA A 358 5.41 -3.31 -11.24
CA ALA A 358 5.31 -4.71 -11.67
C ALA A 358 6.68 -5.36 -11.86
N TYR A 359 6.87 -6.53 -11.25
CA TYR A 359 8.13 -7.28 -11.31
C TYR A 359 7.88 -8.79 -11.37
N GLY A 360 8.91 -9.52 -11.80
CA GLY A 360 8.92 -10.98 -11.84
C GLY A 360 10.30 -11.56 -11.55
N ASP A 361 10.34 -12.88 -11.34
CA ASP A 361 11.56 -13.64 -11.06
C ASP A 361 12.41 -13.05 -9.92
N TRP A 362 11.76 -12.77 -8.80
CA TRP A 362 12.36 -12.12 -7.66
C TRP A 362 12.37 -13.03 -6.42
N GLY A 363 13.53 -13.17 -5.78
CA GLY A 363 13.68 -13.80 -4.46
C GLY A 363 13.25 -15.25 -4.35
N ASN A 364 13.38 -16.04 -5.44
CA ASN A 364 12.90 -17.43 -5.51
C ASN A 364 11.38 -17.55 -5.29
N MET A 365 10.62 -16.62 -5.87
CA MET A 365 9.16 -16.68 -5.90
C MET A 365 8.68 -18.08 -6.29
N ALA A 366 7.57 -18.53 -5.71
CA ALA A 366 7.03 -19.86 -5.95
C ALA A 366 6.81 -20.15 -7.43
N THR A 367 7.14 -21.34 -7.86
CA THR A 367 6.88 -21.81 -9.22
C THR A 367 5.39 -21.70 -9.55
N GLY A 368 5.06 -20.97 -10.62
CA GLY A 368 3.70 -20.81 -11.11
C GLY A 368 3.14 -19.39 -11.03
N ASN A 369 3.59 -18.54 -10.10
CA ASN A 369 3.22 -17.11 -10.00
C ASN A 369 4.47 -16.28 -9.77
N LEU A 370 5.30 -16.18 -10.80
CA LEU A 370 6.61 -15.52 -10.74
C LEU A 370 6.52 -14.01 -10.98
N SER A 371 5.37 -13.37 -10.69
CA SER A 371 5.20 -11.96 -10.94
C SER A 371 4.17 -11.33 -10.01
N GLU A 372 4.43 -10.10 -9.61
CA GLU A 372 3.44 -9.21 -9.02
C GLU A 372 3.17 -8.03 -9.92
N ARG A 373 1.91 -7.62 -10.01
CA ARG A 373 1.44 -6.56 -10.88
C ARG A 373 0.32 -5.78 -10.25
N SER A 374 0.10 -4.59 -10.75
CA SER A 374 -1.03 -3.77 -10.34
C SER A 374 -1.15 -3.69 -8.82
N GLN A 375 0.00 -3.38 -8.20
CA GLN A 375 0.08 -3.12 -6.77
C GLN A 375 -0.51 -1.75 -6.48
N GLY A 376 -1.43 -1.69 -5.54
CA GLY A 376 -2.04 -0.41 -5.20
C GLY A 376 -3.13 -0.51 -4.17
N HIS A 377 -3.87 0.60 -4.08
CA HIS A 377 -4.90 0.85 -3.10
C HIS A 377 -4.44 0.40 -1.71
N ASN A 378 -3.32 0.99 -1.30
CA ASN A 378 -2.63 0.63 -0.07
C ASN A 378 -3.12 1.40 1.13
N SER A 379 -2.86 0.84 2.27
CA SER A 379 -2.74 1.55 3.54
C SER A 379 -1.31 1.45 4.07
N ILE A 380 -0.96 2.32 5.00
CA ILE A 380 0.34 2.30 5.69
C ILE A 380 0.08 2.54 7.17
N LEU A 381 0.85 1.89 8.02
CA LEU A 381 0.72 1.97 9.48
C LEU A 381 2.08 2.21 10.11
N ALA A 382 2.25 3.35 10.76
CA ALA A 382 3.33 3.58 11.73
C ALA A 382 2.92 2.93 13.05
N ALA A 383 3.44 1.72 13.31
CA ALA A 383 3.04 0.94 14.46
C ALA A 383 3.68 1.44 15.76
N GLU A 384 3.00 1.24 16.88
CA GLU A 384 3.47 1.64 18.22
C GLU A 384 4.80 0.97 18.62
N ASP A 385 5.14 -0.15 18.00
CA ASP A 385 6.40 -0.85 18.21
C ASP A 385 7.61 -0.21 17.50
N GLY A 386 7.38 0.87 16.75
CA GLY A 386 8.39 1.65 16.02
C GLY A 386 8.72 1.09 14.63
N ARG A 387 7.93 0.17 14.11
CA ARG A 387 8.01 -0.34 12.74
C ARG A 387 6.92 0.30 11.88
N THR A 388 7.16 0.37 10.58
CA THR A 388 6.20 0.91 9.61
C THR A 388 5.90 -0.15 8.57
N TYR A 389 4.61 -0.35 8.27
CA TYR A 389 4.13 -1.39 7.38
C TYR A 389 3.27 -0.81 6.26
N LEU A 390 3.64 -1.14 5.03
CA LEU A 390 2.83 -0.90 3.83
C LEU A 390 2.00 -2.15 3.56
N VAL A 391 0.69 -1.99 3.49
CA VAL A 391 -0.27 -3.07 3.23
C VAL A 391 -1.05 -2.73 1.96
N TYR A 392 -1.00 -3.59 0.98
CA TYR A 392 -1.62 -3.34 -0.34
C TYR A 392 -2.17 -4.63 -0.94
N HIS A 393 -3.00 -4.52 -1.94
CA HIS A 393 -3.33 -5.67 -2.76
C HIS A 393 -2.52 -5.69 -4.06
N THR A 394 -2.20 -6.89 -4.50
CA THR A 394 -1.48 -7.14 -5.76
C THR A 394 -2.18 -8.19 -6.59
N ARG A 395 -2.04 -8.09 -7.90
CA ARG A 395 -2.47 -9.09 -8.88
C ARG A 395 -1.25 -9.82 -9.44
N PHE A 396 -1.51 -10.87 -10.23
CA PHE A 396 -0.45 -11.74 -10.78
C PHE A 396 -0.60 -11.89 -12.28
N GLN A 397 0.49 -12.20 -12.97
CA GLN A 397 0.46 -12.41 -14.40
C GLN A 397 -0.49 -13.56 -14.76
N ASN A 398 -1.38 -13.32 -15.73
CA ASN A 398 -2.35 -14.30 -16.24
C ASN A 398 -3.39 -14.80 -15.21
N SER A 399 -3.60 -14.10 -14.12
CA SER A 399 -4.52 -14.51 -13.03
C SER A 399 -5.83 -13.71 -12.96
N GLY A 400 -6.13 -12.88 -13.96
CA GLY A 400 -7.33 -12.04 -13.97
C GLY A 400 -7.35 -11.07 -12.79
N GLU A 401 -8.51 -10.91 -12.16
CA GLU A 401 -8.71 -10.09 -10.98
C GLU A 401 -8.36 -10.79 -9.66
N ASN A 402 -7.79 -12.00 -9.71
CA ASN A 402 -7.31 -12.65 -8.52
C ASN A 402 -6.22 -11.81 -7.86
N HIS A 403 -6.44 -11.47 -6.61
CA HIS A 403 -5.56 -10.60 -5.84
C HIS A 403 -5.26 -11.18 -4.46
N GLN A 404 -4.18 -10.74 -3.89
CA GLN A 404 -3.78 -11.08 -2.53
C GLN A 404 -3.23 -9.84 -1.83
N VAL A 405 -3.39 -9.80 -0.53
CA VAL A 405 -2.74 -8.80 0.32
C VAL A 405 -1.26 -9.13 0.48
N ARG A 406 -0.43 -8.09 0.46
CA ARG A 406 0.99 -8.12 0.79
C ARG A 406 1.29 -7.11 1.87
N VAL A 407 2.31 -7.40 2.64
CA VAL A 407 2.86 -6.52 3.67
C VAL A 407 4.34 -6.34 3.44
N HIS A 408 4.80 -5.12 3.27
CA HIS A 408 6.22 -4.79 3.26
C HIS A 408 6.56 -3.86 4.41
N GLN A 409 7.72 -4.06 5.02
CA GLN A 409 8.24 -3.08 5.95
C GLN A 409 8.75 -1.86 5.17
N VAL A 410 8.56 -0.66 5.74
CA VAL A 410 8.95 0.60 5.11
C VAL A 410 9.89 1.36 6.02
N PHE A 411 10.87 2.02 5.43
CA PHE A 411 11.87 2.83 6.12
C PHE A 411 11.96 4.22 5.50
N GLN A 412 12.42 5.19 6.27
CA GLN A 412 12.88 6.45 5.72
C GLN A 412 14.36 6.32 5.31
N ASN A 413 14.71 6.76 4.11
CA ASN A 413 16.08 6.93 3.71
C ASN A 413 16.69 8.18 4.37
N GLN A 414 17.98 8.46 4.12
CA GLN A 414 18.70 9.59 4.71
C GLN A 414 18.13 10.98 4.37
N ASP A 415 17.30 11.08 3.33
CA ASP A 415 16.63 12.33 2.93
C ASP A 415 15.17 12.36 3.44
N GLY A 416 14.78 11.38 4.26
CA GLY A 416 13.43 11.26 4.82
C GLY A 416 12.38 10.79 3.81
N TRP A 417 12.76 10.16 2.70
CA TRP A 417 11.81 9.53 1.77
C TRP A 417 11.56 8.07 2.11
N LEU A 418 10.33 7.62 1.90
CA LEU A 418 9.96 6.23 2.15
C LEU A 418 10.53 5.31 1.06
N VAL A 419 11.08 4.17 1.51
CA VAL A 419 11.52 3.05 0.69
C VAL A 419 10.98 1.76 1.28
N ALA A 420 10.42 0.89 0.45
CA ALA A 420 9.86 -0.38 0.88
C ALA A 420 10.91 -1.48 0.83
N ALA A 421 10.98 -2.28 1.88
CA ALA A 421 11.85 -3.45 1.93
C ALA A 421 11.58 -4.39 0.74
N PRO A 422 12.61 -5.01 0.14
CA PRO A 422 12.48 -5.78 -1.09
C PRO A 422 11.59 -7.01 -1.04
N PHE A 423 11.40 -7.60 0.14
CA PHE A 423 10.62 -8.81 0.33
C PHE A 423 9.44 -8.58 1.27
N GLU A 424 8.41 -9.41 1.13
CA GLU A 424 7.28 -9.43 2.03
C GLU A 424 7.73 -9.66 3.47
N TYR A 425 7.11 -8.96 4.40
CA TYR A 425 7.43 -9.01 5.83
C TYR A 425 7.26 -10.44 6.38
N THR A 426 8.29 -10.93 7.06
CA THR A 426 8.33 -12.27 7.66
C THR A 426 8.73 -12.26 9.13
N GLY A 427 8.48 -11.14 9.83
CA GLY A 427 8.76 -11.03 11.25
C GLY A 427 10.08 -10.30 11.57
N GLU A 428 10.63 -9.55 10.63
CA GLU A 428 11.83 -8.74 10.84
C GLU A 428 11.62 -7.74 11.98
N GLN A 429 12.63 -7.60 12.86
CA GLN A 429 12.50 -6.82 14.09
C GLN A 429 13.10 -5.41 13.99
N VAL A 430 13.63 -5.03 12.83
CA VAL A 430 14.27 -3.72 12.61
C VAL A 430 13.23 -2.62 12.74
N LYS A 431 13.48 -1.66 13.64
CA LYS A 431 12.62 -0.48 13.81
C LYS A 431 13.07 0.65 12.88
N SER A 432 12.16 1.57 12.56
CA SER A 432 12.48 2.73 11.74
C SER A 432 13.62 3.57 12.33
N ALA A 433 13.67 3.75 13.65
CA ALA A 433 14.73 4.48 14.34
C ALA A 433 16.11 3.78 14.28
N ASP A 434 16.13 2.45 14.17
CA ASP A 434 17.38 1.68 14.14
C ASP A 434 18.19 1.97 12.86
N ILE A 435 17.53 2.35 11.79
CA ILE A 435 18.17 2.63 10.50
C ILE A 435 19.20 3.75 10.61
N ALA A 436 18.87 4.81 11.32
CA ALA A 436 19.75 5.98 11.50
C ALA A 436 20.78 5.81 12.63
N THR A 437 20.60 4.83 13.52
CA THR A 437 21.36 4.72 14.77
C THR A 437 22.15 3.43 14.91
N SER A 438 21.92 2.45 14.02
CA SER A 438 22.66 1.20 14.04
C SER A 438 22.84 0.62 12.64
N GLN A 439 23.94 -0.08 12.45
CA GLN A 439 24.24 -0.79 11.22
C GLN A 439 23.72 -2.23 11.33
N GLN A 440 22.67 -2.55 10.56
CA GLN A 440 22.04 -3.86 10.58
C GLN A 440 22.92 -4.94 9.90
N ILE A 441 23.67 -4.55 8.88
CA ILE A 441 24.61 -5.42 8.14
C ILE A 441 26.01 -4.83 8.26
N ALA A 442 26.94 -5.57 8.84
CA ALA A 442 28.34 -5.11 8.92
C ALA A 442 28.90 -4.88 7.51
N THR A 443 29.64 -3.79 7.30
CA THR A 443 30.15 -3.40 5.96
C THR A 443 30.94 -4.53 5.29
N ALA A 444 31.68 -5.33 6.07
CA ALA A 444 32.43 -6.49 5.55
C ALA A 444 31.52 -7.62 5.03
N GLN A 445 30.25 -7.65 5.38
CA GLN A 445 29.27 -8.65 4.91
C GLN A 445 28.55 -8.21 3.63
N VAL A 446 28.65 -6.93 3.25
CA VAL A 446 27.99 -6.39 2.06
C VAL A 446 28.58 -6.91 0.75
N PRO A 447 29.91 -6.94 0.54
CA PRO A 447 30.46 -7.38 -0.73
C PRO A 447 29.98 -8.77 -1.14
N GLY A 448 29.65 -8.95 -2.43
CA GLY A 448 29.15 -10.20 -3.00
C GLY A 448 28.29 -10.00 -4.23
N GLY A 449 27.75 -11.07 -4.77
CA GLY A 449 26.83 -11.06 -5.88
C GLY A 449 25.40 -10.68 -5.44
N TYR A 450 24.77 -9.80 -6.20
CA TYR A 450 23.41 -9.32 -5.93
C TYR A 450 22.52 -9.48 -7.17
N LYS A 451 21.26 -9.84 -6.93
CA LYS A 451 20.18 -9.59 -7.89
C LYS A 451 19.73 -8.16 -7.69
N LEU A 452 19.73 -7.36 -8.74
CA LEU A 452 19.31 -5.97 -8.76
C LEU A 452 18.05 -5.82 -9.59
N LEU A 453 17.00 -5.23 -9.03
CA LEU A 453 15.78 -4.85 -9.70
C LEU A 453 15.71 -3.31 -9.76
N ILE A 454 15.63 -2.75 -10.97
CA ILE A 454 15.40 -1.32 -11.18
C ILE A 454 13.94 -1.15 -11.59
N HIS A 455 13.11 -0.62 -10.70
CA HIS A 455 11.70 -0.43 -10.97
C HIS A 455 11.49 0.60 -12.06
N LYS A 456 10.56 0.32 -12.98
CA LYS A 456 10.20 1.30 -14.01
C LYS A 456 9.23 2.32 -13.45
N TYR A 457 9.56 3.57 -13.65
CA TYR A 457 8.68 4.69 -13.28
C TYR A 457 7.34 4.63 -14.01
N ARG A 458 7.34 4.19 -15.28
CA ARG A 458 6.14 3.97 -16.10
C ARG A 458 6.21 2.61 -16.75
N LEU A 459 5.18 1.80 -16.58
CA LEU A 459 5.08 0.51 -17.22
C LEU A 459 4.29 0.59 -18.51
N ASN A 460 4.78 -0.11 -19.53
CA ASN A 460 3.98 -0.34 -20.73
C ASN A 460 3.01 -1.50 -20.48
N HIS A 461 1.80 -1.16 -20.03
CA HIS A 461 0.80 -2.18 -19.74
C HIS A 461 0.23 -2.85 -20.99
N THR A 462 0.33 -2.26 -22.18
CA THR A 462 -0.11 -2.91 -23.44
C THR A 462 0.74 -4.14 -23.75
N THR A 463 2.02 -4.11 -23.43
CA THR A 463 2.95 -5.24 -23.61
C THR A 463 3.01 -6.15 -22.39
N LYS A 464 2.24 -5.88 -21.33
CA LYS A 464 2.28 -6.61 -20.07
C LYS A 464 3.70 -6.66 -19.48
N GLU A 465 4.38 -5.53 -19.53
CA GLU A 465 5.77 -5.43 -19.14
C GLU A 465 5.99 -5.83 -17.67
N LEU A 466 7.01 -6.62 -17.44
CA LEU A 466 7.53 -6.96 -16.12
C LEU A 466 9.00 -6.56 -16.06
N VAL A 467 9.41 -5.98 -14.94
CA VAL A 467 10.82 -5.83 -14.65
C VAL A 467 11.35 -7.12 -14.06
N THR A 468 12.49 -7.58 -14.57
CA THR A 468 13.20 -8.75 -14.06
C THR A 468 14.58 -8.35 -13.55
N PRO A 469 15.13 -9.03 -12.53
CA PRO A 469 16.41 -8.65 -11.96
C PRO A 469 17.57 -8.92 -12.92
N VAL A 470 18.63 -8.14 -12.75
CA VAL A 470 19.94 -8.35 -13.36
C VAL A 470 20.97 -8.67 -12.28
N GLU A 471 22.09 -9.28 -12.67
CA GLU A 471 23.17 -9.62 -11.74
C GLU A 471 24.22 -8.51 -11.69
N ILE A 472 24.60 -8.13 -10.48
CA ILE A 472 25.70 -7.21 -10.19
C ILE A 472 26.60 -7.78 -9.09
N GLN A 473 27.82 -7.28 -9.03
CA GLN A 473 28.78 -7.55 -7.97
C GLN A 473 29.04 -6.26 -7.20
N LEU A 474 28.76 -6.25 -5.90
CA LEU A 474 29.26 -5.22 -4.98
C LEU A 474 30.65 -5.62 -4.51
N ASN A 475 31.69 -4.89 -4.94
CA ASN A 475 33.07 -5.21 -4.61
C ASN A 475 33.49 -4.60 -3.27
N ALA A 476 34.47 -5.19 -2.59
CA ALA A 476 34.95 -4.74 -1.28
C ALA A 476 35.62 -3.34 -1.32
N ASP A 477 36.03 -2.88 -2.49
CA ASP A 477 36.59 -1.53 -2.70
C ASP A 477 35.52 -0.44 -2.92
N GLY A 478 34.22 -0.79 -2.81
CA GLY A 478 33.09 0.10 -3.03
C GLY A 478 32.67 0.25 -4.50
N SER A 479 33.31 -0.45 -5.43
CA SER A 479 32.89 -0.47 -6.84
C SER A 479 31.75 -1.45 -7.07
N ILE A 480 30.99 -1.20 -8.15
CA ILE A 480 29.94 -2.12 -8.67
C ILE A 480 30.34 -2.56 -10.06
N SER A 481 30.21 -3.87 -10.34
CA SER A 481 30.48 -4.46 -11.64
C SER A 481 29.38 -5.48 -12.03
N GLY A 482 29.45 -6.02 -13.25
CA GLY A 482 28.44 -6.96 -13.78
C GLY A 482 27.53 -6.31 -14.79
N SER A 483 26.22 -6.53 -14.73
CA SER A 483 25.23 -5.95 -15.65
C SER A 483 25.08 -4.43 -15.51
N GLN A 484 25.51 -3.88 -14.40
CA GLN A 484 25.61 -2.44 -14.13
C GLN A 484 26.99 -2.13 -13.55
N SER A 485 27.44 -0.89 -13.74
CA SER A 485 28.68 -0.38 -13.14
C SER A 485 28.40 0.87 -12.32
N GLY A 486 29.19 1.07 -11.27
CA GLY A 486 29.01 2.20 -10.38
C GLY A 486 29.75 2.06 -9.08
N THR A 487 29.21 2.63 -8.01
CA THR A 487 29.77 2.56 -6.65
C THR A 487 28.70 2.34 -5.61
N TRP A 488 29.11 1.83 -4.47
CA TRP A 488 28.28 1.71 -3.27
C TRP A 488 29.01 2.15 -2.03
N SER A 489 28.28 2.64 -1.04
CA SER A 489 28.81 2.97 0.28
C SER A 489 27.72 2.85 1.35
N ILE A 490 28.13 2.55 2.58
CA ILE A 490 27.28 2.61 3.78
C ILE A 490 27.78 3.75 4.65
N ASN A 491 26.85 4.54 5.20
CA ASN A 491 27.17 5.57 6.16
C ASN A 491 27.54 4.90 7.50
N GLU A 492 28.73 5.17 8.02
CA GLU A 492 29.24 4.56 9.25
C GLU A 492 28.25 4.69 10.41
N GLY A 493 28.04 3.60 11.15
CA GLY A 493 27.15 3.55 12.30
C GLY A 493 25.64 3.54 11.97
N THR A 494 25.28 3.52 10.69
CA THR A 494 23.89 3.51 10.24
C THR A 494 23.62 2.35 9.27
N SER A 495 22.36 2.13 8.93
CA SER A 495 21.96 1.21 7.86
C SER A 495 21.72 1.92 6.52
N TYR A 496 22.06 3.18 6.40
CA TYR A 496 21.93 3.93 5.15
C TYR A 496 22.96 3.47 4.11
N ILE A 497 22.46 3.13 2.93
CA ILE A 497 23.27 2.78 1.75
C ILE A 497 23.08 3.83 0.65
N THR A 498 24.15 4.13 -0.05
CA THR A 498 24.12 4.89 -1.30
C THR A 498 24.63 3.99 -2.42
N ILE A 499 23.85 3.88 -3.48
CA ILE A 499 24.18 3.14 -4.71
C ILE A 499 24.23 4.15 -5.85
N THR A 500 25.32 4.20 -6.59
CA THR A 500 25.44 5.02 -7.80
C THR A 500 25.55 4.08 -8.99
N LEU A 501 24.62 4.20 -9.94
CA LEU A 501 24.63 3.45 -11.20
C LEU A 501 24.75 4.44 -12.37
N GLY A 502 25.86 4.38 -13.09
CA GLY A 502 26.20 5.44 -14.06
C GLY A 502 26.25 6.81 -13.39
N SER A 503 25.35 7.72 -13.77
CA SER A 503 25.23 9.07 -13.16
C SER A 503 24.11 9.17 -12.11
N THR A 504 23.29 8.14 -11.93
CA THR A 504 22.12 8.18 -11.03
C THR A 504 22.52 7.72 -9.63
N VAL A 505 22.20 8.55 -8.64
CA VAL A 505 22.45 8.27 -7.21
C VAL A 505 21.15 7.82 -6.56
N TYR A 506 21.18 6.65 -5.94
CA TYR A 506 20.07 6.08 -5.17
C TYR A 506 20.46 6.08 -3.69
N LYS A 507 19.60 6.61 -2.85
CA LYS A 507 19.78 6.68 -1.41
C LYS A 507 18.74 5.81 -0.70
N GLY A 508 19.16 4.97 0.22
CA GLY A 508 18.25 4.00 0.82
C GLY A 508 18.79 3.31 2.05
N VAL A 509 18.27 2.12 2.30
CA VAL A 509 18.60 1.34 3.49
C VAL A 509 19.04 -0.08 3.12
N MET A 510 19.91 -0.63 3.96
CA MET A 510 20.33 -2.02 3.89
C MET A 510 19.88 -2.75 5.15
N VAL A 511 19.14 -3.83 4.97
CA VAL A 511 18.57 -4.64 6.04
C VAL A 511 18.76 -6.12 5.75
N GLU A 512 18.56 -6.96 6.75
CA GLU A 512 18.54 -8.41 6.57
C GLU A 512 17.08 -8.88 6.40
N GLN A 513 16.81 -9.65 5.34
CA GLN A 513 15.48 -10.20 5.07
C GLN A 513 15.55 -11.66 4.67
N ASN A 514 14.44 -12.39 4.90
CA ASN A 514 14.23 -13.72 4.34
C ASN A 514 13.83 -13.63 2.87
N LEU A 515 14.32 -14.56 2.06
CA LEU A 515 13.86 -14.72 0.68
C LEU A 515 12.41 -15.21 0.66
N GLU A 516 11.61 -14.68 -0.26
CA GLU A 516 10.23 -15.13 -0.44
C GLU A 516 10.15 -16.62 -0.85
N ASN A 517 9.04 -17.25 -0.45
CA ASN A 517 8.66 -18.62 -0.82
C ASN A 517 9.65 -19.74 -0.43
N LYS A 518 10.61 -19.44 0.41
CA LYS A 518 11.38 -20.48 1.10
C LYS A 518 10.70 -20.86 2.41
N THR A 519 10.89 -22.11 2.84
CA THR A 519 10.56 -22.51 4.20
C THR A 519 11.51 -21.74 5.11
N PHE A 520 11.00 -20.80 5.88
CA PHE A 520 11.79 -19.87 6.68
C PHE A 520 12.52 -20.61 7.80
N SER A 521 13.72 -21.01 7.55
CA SER A 521 14.72 -21.34 8.53
C SER A 521 16.06 -20.89 7.98
N ASP A 522 16.60 -19.83 8.53
CA ASP A 522 18.00 -19.39 8.40
C ASP A 522 18.49 -18.88 7.02
N ASP A 523 17.61 -18.62 6.06
CA ASP A 523 17.99 -18.09 4.74
C ASP A 523 17.89 -16.54 4.67
N LYS A 524 18.26 -15.87 5.74
CA LYS A 524 18.35 -14.43 5.75
C LYS A 524 19.48 -13.95 4.86
N THR A 525 19.23 -12.87 4.14
CA THR A 525 20.18 -12.28 3.21
C THR A 525 20.25 -10.77 3.37
N PRO A 526 21.44 -10.15 3.20
CA PRO A 526 21.54 -8.72 3.00
C PRO A 526 20.69 -8.27 1.81
N ALA A 527 19.81 -7.32 2.05
CA ALA A 527 18.94 -6.74 1.04
C ALA A 527 18.94 -5.21 1.16
N PHE A 528 18.81 -4.51 0.05
CA PHE A 528 18.71 -3.06 0.05
C PHE A 528 17.54 -2.58 -0.79
N THR A 529 17.02 -1.44 -0.41
CA THR A 529 16.06 -0.64 -1.17
C THR A 529 16.54 0.79 -1.20
N ALA A 530 16.51 1.44 -2.35
CA ALA A 530 16.99 2.81 -2.48
C ALA A 530 16.21 3.57 -3.55
N LEU A 531 16.21 4.89 -3.44
CA LEU A 531 15.43 5.83 -4.24
C LEU A 531 16.34 6.90 -4.83
N ALA A 532 16.14 7.20 -6.12
CA ALA A 532 16.75 8.34 -6.80
C ALA A 532 15.83 9.56 -6.82
N ASP A 533 16.42 10.73 -7.08
CA ASP A 533 15.68 12.00 -7.10
C ASP A 533 14.62 12.06 -8.20
N ASP A 534 14.75 11.26 -9.27
CA ASP A 534 13.74 11.14 -10.34
C ASP A 534 12.53 10.25 -9.93
N GLY A 535 12.45 9.83 -8.68
CA GLY A 535 11.36 9.03 -8.14
C GLY A 535 11.43 7.53 -8.48
N VAL A 536 12.54 7.05 -9.06
CA VAL A 536 12.76 5.63 -9.36
C VAL A 536 13.38 4.93 -8.17
N THR A 537 12.81 3.77 -7.81
CA THR A 537 13.35 2.91 -6.75
C THR A 537 14.09 1.71 -7.33
N ILE A 538 15.05 1.22 -6.56
CA ILE A 538 15.78 -0.02 -6.83
C ILE A 538 15.72 -0.94 -5.63
N TRP A 539 15.69 -2.25 -5.90
CA TRP A 539 15.85 -3.30 -4.92
C TRP A 539 17.06 -4.16 -5.23
N GLY A 540 17.74 -4.63 -4.20
CA GLY A 540 18.80 -5.61 -4.35
C GLY A 540 18.82 -6.61 -3.21
N TYR A 541 19.17 -7.85 -3.49
CA TYR A 541 19.45 -8.83 -2.47
C TYR A 541 20.69 -9.65 -2.83
N LYS A 542 21.47 -9.98 -1.79
CA LYS A 542 22.64 -10.81 -1.93
C LYS A 542 22.21 -12.27 -2.13
N TYR A 543 22.61 -12.85 -3.25
CA TYR A 543 22.42 -14.29 -3.42
C TYR A 543 23.69 -15.01 -2.97
N SER A 544 23.53 -16.18 -2.32
CA SER A 544 24.67 -17.05 -2.09
C SER A 544 25.12 -17.55 -3.46
N GLU A 545 26.28 -17.12 -3.92
CA GLU A 545 26.96 -17.91 -4.93
C GLU A 545 26.98 -19.35 -4.39
N THR A 546 26.33 -20.27 -5.07
CA THR A 546 26.64 -21.67 -4.89
C THR A 546 28.14 -21.71 -5.05
N THR A 547 28.86 -21.82 -3.93
CA THR A 547 30.33 -21.77 -3.86
C THR A 547 30.88 -22.52 -5.05
N GLY A 548 31.75 -21.89 -5.82
CA GLY A 548 32.25 -22.32 -7.13
C GLY A 548 32.84 -23.74 -7.25
N ILE A 549 32.58 -24.60 -6.28
CA ILE A 549 32.73 -26.06 -6.35
C ILE A 549 31.87 -26.65 -7.49
N SER A 550 30.69 -26.05 -7.81
CA SER A 550 29.85 -26.56 -8.91
C SER A 550 30.36 -26.16 -10.30
N GLN A 551 30.99 -24.99 -10.47
CA GLN A 551 31.53 -24.60 -11.78
C GLN A 551 32.92 -25.22 -12.03
N THR A 552 33.80 -25.20 -11.04
CA THR A 552 35.12 -25.82 -11.18
C THR A 552 35.05 -27.33 -11.29
N LEU A 553 34.10 -27.98 -10.60
CA LEU A 553 33.82 -29.42 -10.77
C LEU A 553 33.10 -29.73 -12.08
N SER A 554 32.22 -28.85 -12.60
CA SER A 554 31.52 -29.09 -13.86
C SER A 554 32.46 -29.05 -15.07
N ASP A 555 33.43 -28.17 -15.08
CA ASP A 555 34.38 -28.07 -16.20
C ASP A 555 35.44 -29.15 -16.18
N ASN A 556 35.93 -29.56 -15.00
CA ASN A 556 36.87 -30.68 -14.87
C ASN A 556 36.20 -32.05 -15.04
N ILE A 557 34.94 -32.23 -14.64
CA ILE A 557 34.19 -33.48 -14.80
C ILE A 557 33.74 -33.66 -16.25
N ARG A 558 33.41 -32.59 -16.99
CA ARG A 558 33.06 -32.66 -18.42
C ARG A 558 34.22 -33.15 -19.30
N GLN A 559 35.47 -32.95 -18.87
CA GLN A 559 36.62 -33.34 -19.65
C GLN A 559 37.05 -34.81 -19.50
N ASN A 560 36.68 -35.55 -18.41
CA ASN A 560 37.28 -36.88 -18.15
C ASN A 560 36.34 -38.01 -17.74
N GLY A 561 35.05 -37.80 -17.60
CA GLY A 561 34.12 -38.88 -17.18
C GLY A 561 34.43 -39.51 -15.81
N ALA A 562 35.23 -38.84 -14.96
CA ALA A 562 35.68 -39.39 -13.69
C ALA A 562 34.52 -39.53 -12.68
N ILE A 563 34.54 -40.59 -11.88
CA ILE A 563 33.56 -40.89 -10.84
C ILE A 563 34.17 -40.50 -9.48
N TYR A 564 33.37 -39.86 -8.63
CA TYR A 564 33.76 -39.43 -7.27
C TYR A 564 32.80 -40.01 -6.23
N ASP A 565 33.32 -40.36 -5.06
CA ASP A 565 32.49 -40.69 -3.90
C ASP A 565 31.94 -39.40 -3.22
N MET A 566 31.11 -39.60 -2.21
CA MET A 566 30.51 -38.48 -1.45
C MET A 566 31.53 -37.66 -0.64
N GLN A 567 32.76 -38.12 -0.48
CA GLN A 567 33.86 -37.40 0.13
C GLN A 567 34.75 -36.68 -0.92
N GLY A 568 34.34 -36.66 -2.19
CA GLY A 568 35.09 -36.04 -3.29
C GLY A 568 36.31 -36.81 -3.77
N ARG A 569 36.52 -38.04 -3.35
CA ARG A 569 37.65 -38.87 -3.79
C ARG A 569 37.31 -39.55 -5.13
N ARG A 570 38.23 -39.50 -6.05
CA ARG A 570 38.09 -40.17 -7.35
C ARG A 570 38.06 -41.68 -7.19
N VAL A 571 37.09 -42.35 -7.82
CA VAL A 571 36.88 -43.78 -7.78
C VAL A 571 36.92 -44.34 -9.21
N ASN A 572 37.85 -45.21 -9.51
CA ASN A 572 38.04 -45.74 -10.88
C ASN A 572 37.16 -46.94 -11.17
N ASN A 573 36.20 -47.31 -10.59
CA ASN A 573 35.21 -48.36 -10.81
C ASN A 573 34.51 -48.69 -9.49
N PRO A 574 33.43 -47.99 -9.16
CA PRO A 574 32.77 -48.17 -7.88
C PRO A 574 32.09 -49.56 -7.81
N GLN A 575 32.67 -50.44 -7.03
CA GLN A 575 32.15 -51.79 -6.76
C GLN A 575 31.33 -51.86 -5.46
N ARG A 576 31.42 -50.82 -4.62
CA ARG A 576 30.70 -50.81 -3.34
C ARG A 576 29.35 -50.11 -3.51
N LYS A 577 28.33 -50.68 -2.88
CA LYS A 577 27.02 -50.03 -2.78
C LYS A 577 27.19 -48.62 -2.20
N GLY A 578 26.66 -47.62 -2.88
CA GLY A 578 26.80 -46.22 -2.44
C GLY A 578 26.38 -45.22 -3.49
N ILE A 579 26.50 -43.96 -3.10
CA ILE A 579 26.21 -42.82 -3.95
C ILE A 579 27.52 -42.25 -4.48
N TYR A 580 27.59 -42.04 -5.78
CA TYR A 580 28.72 -41.48 -6.49
C TYR A 580 28.26 -40.30 -7.38
N ILE A 581 29.19 -39.47 -7.79
CA ILE A 581 28.95 -38.35 -8.71
C ILE A 581 29.80 -38.59 -9.98
N GLN A 582 29.16 -38.54 -11.13
CA GLN A 582 29.80 -38.62 -12.44
C GLN A 582 29.19 -37.58 -13.37
N ASN A 583 30.01 -36.73 -13.97
CA ASN A 583 29.56 -35.66 -14.87
C ASN A 583 28.50 -34.73 -14.22
N GLY A 584 28.67 -34.44 -12.93
CA GLY A 584 27.72 -33.63 -12.17
C GLY A 584 26.39 -34.29 -11.85
N LYS A 585 26.18 -35.55 -12.17
CA LYS A 585 24.95 -36.32 -11.89
C LYS A 585 25.18 -37.37 -10.81
N LYS A 586 24.16 -37.52 -9.96
CA LYS A 586 24.12 -38.57 -8.94
C LYS A 586 23.95 -39.93 -9.59
N TYR A 587 24.78 -40.87 -9.19
CA TYR A 587 24.81 -42.25 -9.67
C TYR A 587 24.82 -43.20 -8.45
N ILE A 588 23.97 -44.20 -8.46
CA ILE A 588 23.81 -45.15 -7.34
C ILE A 588 24.28 -46.54 -7.77
N VAL A 589 25.24 -47.09 -7.04
CA VAL A 589 25.60 -48.52 -7.11
C VAL A 589 24.77 -49.25 -6.07
N LYS A 590 23.94 -50.23 -6.52
CA LYS A 590 23.05 -51.02 -5.67
C LYS A 590 23.72 -52.24 -5.08
#